data_ae8a0246d18df30b471da61e7372c2ed
#
_entry.id   ae8a0246d18df30b471da61e7372c2ed
#
_cell.length_a   1.000
_cell.length_b   1.000
_cell.length_c   1.000
_cell.angle_alpha   90.00
_cell.angle_beta   90.00
_cell.angle_gamma   90.00
#
_symmetry.space_group_name_H-M   'P 1'
#
loop_
_entity.id
_entity.type
_entity.pdbx_description
1 polymer ?
#
loop_
_entity_poly.entity_id
_entity_poly.type
_entity_poly.pdbx_seq_one_letter_code
_entity_poly.pdbx_strand_id
1 'polypeptide(L)'
;MPHYQLEEIILFQIQQHIMELGESDKLLQAEKEAAVAEVKALRKKCRDAERAIDKMKAQRMAEFEAYALGQKKSYDASADEVETLRKKHEALMVQLSEAEDKVRKLNRMKVHECFAVTKLTEELLDEYVESIEVHPGNEVRTSWKQIM
;
A
#
# COMPACT_ATOMS: atom_id res chain seq x y z
N MET A 1 11.60 27.51 -36.49
CA MET A 1 11.92 26.10 -36.27
C MET A 1 11.21 25.26 -37.32
N PRO A 2 11.91 24.41 -38.06
CA PRO A 2 11.27 23.46 -38.96
C PRO A 2 10.29 22.53 -38.23
N HIS A 3 9.17 22.23 -38.84
CA HIS A 3 8.10 21.44 -38.25
C HIS A 3 8.55 20.02 -37.83
N TYR A 4 9.36 19.38 -38.64
CA TYR A 4 9.87 18.04 -38.35
C TYR A 4 10.80 18.00 -37.12
N GLN A 5 11.57 19.06 -36.88
CA GLN A 5 12.41 19.14 -35.69
C GLN A 5 11.59 19.29 -34.41
N LEU A 6 10.50 20.04 -34.47
CA LEU A 6 9.57 20.18 -33.36
C LEU A 6 8.92 18.83 -33.01
N GLU A 7 8.48 18.11 -34.03
CA GLU A 7 7.88 16.77 -33.83
C GLU A 7 8.87 15.80 -33.19
N GLU A 8 10.13 15.79 -33.63
CA GLU A 8 11.18 14.93 -33.07
C GLU A 8 11.47 15.26 -31.60
N ILE A 9 11.55 16.55 -31.26
CA ILE A 9 11.79 16.99 -29.89
C ILE A 9 10.64 16.57 -28.97
N ILE A 10 9.41 16.78 -29.40
CA ILE A 10 8.21 16.41 -28.63
C ILE A 10 8.14 14.90 -28.45
N LEU A 11 8.36 14.14 -29.51
CA LEU A 11 8.36 12.68 -29.46
C LEU A 11 9.41 12.16 -28.45
N PHE A 12 10.63 12.71 -28.48
CA PHE A 12 11.67 12.34 -27.53
C PHE A 12 11.24 12.62 -26.09
N GLN A 13 10.66 13.81 -25.83
CA GLN A 13 10.19 14.17 -24.49
C GLN A 13 9.07 13.23 -24.02
N ILE A 14 8.14 12.84 -24.89
CA ILE A 14 7.07 11.91 -24.56
C ILE A 14 7.65 10.52 -24.22
N GLN A 15 8.61 10.05 -25.01
CA GLN A 15 9.28 8.77 -24.75
C GLN A 15 9.97 8.75 -23.37
N GLN A 16 10.67 9.83 -23.02
CA GLN A 16 11.31 9.97 -21.72
C GLN A 16 10.29 10.00 -20.59
N HIS A 17 9.20 10.73 -20.76
CA HIS A 17 8.14 10.81 -19.76
C HIS A 17 7.46 9.45 -19.51
N ILE A 18 7.20 8.68 -20.56
CA ILE A 18 6.64 7.32 -20.45
C ILE A 18 7.60 6.39 -19.71
N MET A 19 8.90 6.49 -19.97
CA MET A 19 9.90 5.72 -19.22
C MET A 19 9.90 6.06 -17.72
N GLU A 20 9.82 7.34 -17.38
CA GLU A 20 9.73 7.80 -15.98
C GLU A 20 8.47 7.29 -15.29
N LEU A 21 7.31 7.31 -15.98
CA LEU A 21 6.06 6.74 -15.48
C LEU A 21 6.19 5.23 -15.25
N GLY A 22 6.86 4.52 -16.15
CA GLY A 22 7.10 3.08 -16.01
C GLY A 22 7.93 2.74 -14.76
N GLU A 23 8.94 3.55 -14.44
CA GLU A 23 9.73 3.39 -13.22
C GLU A 23 8.90 3.68 -11.97
N SER A 24 8.08 4.74 -11.99
CA SER A 24 7.13 5.04 -10.92
C SER A 24 6.14 3.90 -10.69
N ASP A 25 5.64 3.28 -11.76
CA ASP A 25 4.70 2.18 -11.68
C ASP A 25 5.33 0.93 -11.05
N LYS A 26 6.60 0.66 -11.33
CA LYS A 26 7.34 -0.43 -10.68
C LYS A 26 7.47 -0.21 -9.18
N LEU A 27 7.76 1.02 -8.75
CA LEU A 27 7.82 1.39 -7.34
C LEU A 27 6.45 1.25 -6.68
N LEU A 28 5.39 1.71 -7.35
CA LEU A 28 4.02 1.57 -6.86
C LEU A 28 3.63 0.10 -6.70
N GLN A 29 3.97 -0.74 -7.68
CA GLN A 29 3.70 -2.18 -7.60
C GLN A 29 4.41 -2.83 -6.42
N ALA A 30 5.69 -2.48 -6.20
CA ALA A 30 6.45 -2.97 -5.05
C ALA A 30 5.82 -2.51 -3.72
N GLU A 31 5.34 -1.28 -3.62
CA GLU A 31 4.61 -0.79 -2.44
C GLU A 31 3.31 -1.54 -2.21
N LYS A 32 2.55 -1.84 -3.28
CA LYS A 32 1.32 -2.63 -3.19
C LYS A 32 1.60 -4.04 -2.65
N GLU A 33 2.63 -4.70 -3.16
CA GLU A 33 3.02 -6.04 -2.72
C GLU A 33 3.47 -6.04 -1.25
N ALA A 34 4.26 -5.04 -0.84
CA ALA A 34 4.69 -4.87 0.54
C ALA A 34 3.51 -4.62 1.48
N ALA A 35 2.54 -3.80 1.06
CA ALA A 35 1.35 -3.51 1.84
C ALA A 35 0.46 -4.74 2.03
N VAL A 36 0.30 -5.56 1.00
CA VAL A 36 -0.44 -6.83 1.07
C VAL A 36 0.25 -7.81 2.02
N ALA A 37 1.58 -7.90 1.95
CA ALA A 37 2.36 -8.76 2.85
C ALA A 37 2.22 -8.31 4.32
N GLU A 38 2.20 -7.01 4.57
CA GLU A 38 1.98 -6.45 5.91
C GLU A 38 0.60 -6.82 6.45
N VAL A 39 -0.45 -6.73 5.63
CA VAL A 39 -1.81 -7.15 6.01
C VAL A 39 -1.86 -8.62 6.39
N LYS A 40 -1.22 -9.49 5.61
CA LYS A 40 -1.15 -10.92 5.94
C LYS A 40 -0.44 -11.19 7.26
N ALA A 41 0.69 -10.51 7.49
CA ALA A 41 1.45 -10.64 8.72
C ALA A 41 0.64 -10.17 9.93
N LEU A 42 -0.06 -9.05 9.83
CA LEU A 42 -0.90 -8.52 10.89
C LEU A 42 -2.12 -9.39 11.16
N ARG A 43 -2.75 -9.95 10.13
CA ARG A 43 -3.85 -10.93 10.31
C ARG A 43 -3.40 -12.15 11.08
N LYS A 44 -2.20 -12.66 10.78
CA LYS A 44 -1.62 -13.79 11.52
C LYS A 44 -1.38 -13.42 12.98
N LYS A 45 -0.80 -12.25 13.24
CA LYS A 45 -0.57 -11.75 14.60
C LYS A 45 -1.88 -11.61 15.38
N CYS A 46 -2.93 -11.10 14.75
CA CYS A 46 -4.26 -10.99 15.36
C CYS A 46 -4.82 -12.37 15.74
N ARG A 47 -4.72 -13.34 14.83
CA ARG A 47 -5.18 -14.73 15.12
C ARG A 47 -4.38 -15.36 16.24
N ASP A 48 -3.07 -15.17 16.26
CA ASP A 48 -2.22 -15.68 17.32
C ASP A 48 -2.56 -15.03 18.68
N ALA A 49 -2.85 -13.73 18.68
CA ALA A 49 -3.29 -13.01 19.87
C ALA A 49 -4.65 -13.53 20.38
N GLU A 50 -5.60 -13.78 19.48
CA GLU A 50 -6.91 -14.37 19.84
C GLU A 50 -6.74 -15.75 20.46
N ARG A 51 -5.89 -16.60 19.88
CA ARG A 51 -5.58 -17.93 20.41
C ARG A 51 -4.91 -17.84 21.79
N ALA A 52 -4.02 -16.88 21.98
CA ALA A 52 -3.37 -16.66 23.28
C ALA A 52 -4.39 -16.24 24.34
N ILE A 53 -5.35 -15.39 24.00
CA ILE A 53 -6.44 -14.99 24.90
C ILE A 53 -7.30 -16.19 25.26
N ASP A 54 -7.73 -16.99 24.27
CA ASP A 54 -8.55 -18.17 24.48
C ASP A 54 -7.85 -19.20 25.34
N LYS A 55 -6.57 -19.43 25.09
CA LYS A 55 -5.75 -20.33 25.89
C LYS A 55 -5.65 -19.85 27.34
N MET A 56 -5.41 -18.58 27.56
CA MET A 56 -5.32 -17.99 28.89
C MET A 56 -6.65 -18.12 29.64
N LYS A 57 -7.77 -17.83 28.97
CA LYS A 57 -9.11 -18.01 29.55
C LYS A 57 -9.39 -19.47 29.94
N ALA A 58 -9.00 -20.42 29.08
CA ALA A 58 -9.16 -21.85 29.36
C ALA A 58 -8.31 -22.27 30.57
N GLN A 59 -7.07 -21.82 30.68
CA GLN A 59 -6.21 -22.10 31.83
C GLN A 59 -6.81 -21.53 33.11
N ARG A 60 -7.34 -20.32 33.09
CA ARG A 60 -7.98 -19.71 34.26
C ARG A 60 -9.24 -20.42 34.68
N MET A 61 -10.03 -20.89 33.70
CA MET A 61 -11.21 -21.72 34.00
C MET A 61 -10.82 -23.02 34.67
N ALA A 62 -9.78 -23.69 34.16
CA ALA A 62 -9.27 -24.92 34.75
C ALA A 62 -8.73 -24.68 36.17
N GLU A 63 -8.02 -23.60 36.41
CA GLU A 63 -7.54 -23.23 37.76
C GLU A 63 -8.67 -22.93 38.74
N PHE A 64 -9.71 -22.22 38.25
CA PHE A 64 -10.91 -21.95 39.05
C PHE A 64 -11.64 -23.23 39.43
N GLU A 65 -11.83 -24.15 38.47
CA GLU A 65 -12.45 -25.45 38.72
C GLU A 65 -11.64 -26.27 39.73
N ALA A 66 -10.31 -26.31 39.60
CA ALA A 66 -9.44 -26.98 40.55
C ALA A 66 -9.54 -26.38 41.96
N TYR A 67 -9.63 -25.05 42.08
CA TYR A 67 -9.88 -24.37 43.34
C TYR A 67 -11.23 -24.74 43.95
N ALA A 68 -12.29 -24.68 43.11
CA ALA A 68 -13.67 -24.99 43.53
C ALA A 68 -13.81 -26.44 44.00
N LEU A 69 -13.03 -27.38 43.42
CA LEU A 69 -13.01 -28.79 43.82
C LEU A 69 -12.08 -29.11 45.00
N GLY A 70 -11.44 -28.07 45.56
CA GLY A 70 -10.51 -28.24 46.68
C GLY A 70 -9.15 -28.77 46.32
N GLN A 71 -8.81 -28.90 45.06
CA GLN A 71 -7.52 -29.39 44.56
C GLN A 71 -6.40 -28.36 44.67
N LYS A 72 -6.76 -27.06 44.70
CA LYS A 72 -5.84 -25.94 44.95
C LYS A 72 -6.29 -25.17 46.17
N LYS A 73 -5.33 -24.68 46.96
CA LYS A 73 -5.59 -23.93 48.17
C LYS A 73 -5.86 -22.45 47.92
N SER A 74 -5.43 -21.94 46.77
CA SER A 74 -5.64 -20.53 46.40
C SER A 74 -5.89 -20.40 44.92
N TYR A 75 -6.65 -19.35 44.56
CA TYR A 75 -6.93 -18.99 43.19
C TYR A 75 -6.64 -17.52 43.02
N ASP A 76 -5.80 -17.22 42.05
CA ASP A 76 -5.51 -15.83 41.64
C ASP A 76 -6.57 -15.38 40.64
N ALA A 77 -7.47 -14.55 41.10
CA ALA A 77 -8.55 -13.98 40.27
C ALA A 77 -8.08 -12.79 39.42
N SER A 78 -6.78 -12.48 39.39
CA SER A 78 -6.23 -11.40 38.62
C SER A 78 -6.58 -11.55 37.13
N ALA A 79 -7.19 -10.52 36.55
CA ALA A 79 -7.51 -10.46 35.14
C ALA A 79 -6.42 -9.75 34.31
N ASP A 80 -5.31 -9.37 34.94
CA ASP A 80 -4.29 -8.50 34.35
C ASP A 80 -3.65 -9.10 33.10
N GLU A 81 -3.34 -10.40 33.12
CA GLU A 81 -2.74 -11.08 31.97
C GLU A 81 -3.69 -11.12 30.76
N VAL A 82 -4.97 -11.43 31.01
CA VAL A 82 -6.00 -11.44 29.95
C VAL A 82 -6.20 -10.02 29.44
N GLU A 83 -6.26 -9.03 30.31
CA GLU A 83 -6.43 -7.65 29.93
C GLU A 83 -5.24 -7.13 29.12
N THR A 84 -4.01 -7.49 29.49
CA THR A 84 -2.81 -7.14 28.73
C THR A 84 -2.85 -7.76 27.32
N LEU A 85 -3.23 -9.02 27.20
CA LEU A 85 -3.38 -9.69 25.91
C LEU A 85 -4.51 -9.05 25.07
N ARG A 86 -5.60 -8.67 25.71
CA ARG A 86 -6.73 -8.01 25.06
C ARG A 86 -6.34 -6.66 24.48
N LYS A 87 -5.59 -5.84 25.23
CA LYS A 87 -5.06 -4.56 24.78
C LYS A 87 -4.09 -4.73 23.61
N LYS A 88 -3.23 -5.73 23.68
CA LYS A 88 -2.32 -6.07 22.58
C LYS A 88 -3.11 -6.44 21.31
N HIS A 89 -4.16 -7.25 21.45
CA HIS A 89 -5.03 -7.63 20.35
C HIS A 89 -5.73 -6.43 19.73
N GLU A 90 -6.26 -5.52 20.57
CA GLU A 90 -6.90 -4.29 20.10
C GLU A 90 -5.92 -3.41 19.32
N ALA A 91 -4.68 -3.25 19.81
CA ALA A 91 -3.65 -2.50 19.10
C ALA A 91 -3.32 -3.12 17.74
N LEU A 92 -3.24 -4.46 17.67
CA LEU A 92 -3.02 -5.17 16.41
C LEU A 92 -4.19 -5.01 15.44
N MET A 93 -5.41 -4.99 15.93
CA MET A 93 -6.61 -4.75 15.10
C MET A 93 -6.62 -3.35 14.51
N VAL A 94 -6.18 -2.33 15.26
CA VAL A 94 -6.02 -0.96 14.76
C VAL A 94 -4.95 -0.92 13.66
N GLN A 95 -3.79 -1.53 13.88
CA GLN A 95 -2.73 -1.61 12.89
C GLN A 95 -3.20 -2.33 11.62
N LEU A 96 -3.95 -3.42 11.78
CA LEU A 96 -4.53 -4.15 10.65
C LEU A 96 -5.49 -3.28 9.84
N SER A 97 -6.37 -2.55 10.51
CA SER A 97 -7.32 -1.64 9.86
C SER A 97 -6.58 -0.55 9.04
N GLU A 98 -5.54 0.03 9.62
CA GLU A 98 -4.70 1.03 8.94
C GLU A 98 -3.98 0.43 7.72
N ALA A 99 -3.44 -0.79 7.86
CA ALA A 99 -2.77 -1.49 6.77
C ALA A 99 -3.74 -1.84 5.63
N GLU A 100 -4.96 -2.27 5.94
CA GLU A 100 -6.00 -2.53 4.96
C GLU A 100 -6.44 -1.26 4.22
N ASP A 101 -6.54 -0.13 4.92
CA ASP A 101 -6.83 1.17 4.32
C ASP A 101 -5.73 1.60 3.36
N LYS A 102 -4.47 1.37 3.73
CA LYS A 102 -3.32 1.64 2.86
C LYS A 102 -3.38 0.81 1.57
N VAL A 103 -3.72 -0.47 1.67
CA VAL A 103 -3.90 -1.35 0.49
C VAL A 103 -5.01 -0.80 -0.40
N ARG A 104 -6.15 -0.39 0.17
CA ARG A 104 -7.26 0.19 -0.61
C ARG A 104 -6.84 1.46 -1.33
N LYS A 105 -6.10 2.35 -0.68
CA LYS A 105 -5.59 3.58 -1.28
C LYS A 105 -4.63 3.30 -2.43
N LEU A 106 -3.70 2.38 -2.23
CA LEU A 106 -2.74 1.98 -3.26
C LEU A 106 -3.43 1.33 -4.46
N ASN A 107 -4.47 0.52 -4.23
CA ASN A 107 -5.22 -0.12 -5.31
C ASN A 107 -6.04 0.86 -6.15
N ARG A 108 -6.34 2.05 -5.64
CA ARG A 108 -7.01 3.12 -6.40
C ARG A 108 -6.06 3.84 -7.34
N MET A 109 -4.75 3.73 -7.13
CA MET A 109 -3.74 4.33 -8.00
C MET A 109 -3.60 3.52 -9.28
N LYS A 110 -3.60 4.21 -10.42
CA LYS A 110 -3.46 3.55 -11.72
C LYS A 110 -2.01 3.17 -11.98
N VAL A 111 -1.81 1.94 -12.44
CA VAL A 111 -0.55 1.49 -12.98
C VAL A 111 -0.55 1.78 -14.49
N HIS A 112 0.50 2.43 -14.98
CA HIS A 112 0.66 2.72 -16.39
C HIS A 112 1.49 1.65 -17.06
N GLU A 113 0.99 1.11 -18.17
CA GLU A 113 1.79 0.19 -18.97
C GLU A 113 2.85 0.98 -19.74
N CYS A 114 4.10 0.55 -19.59
CA CYS A 114 5.21 1.10 -20.35
C CYS A 114 5.26 0.42 -21.72
N PHE A 115 5.06 1.18 -22.78
CA PHE A 115 5.11 0.69 -24.15
C PHE A 115 6.05 1.54 -25.00
N ALA A 116 6.57 0.94 -26.08
CA ALA A 116 7.45 1.65 -26.99
C ALA A 116 6.64 2.62 -27.87
N VAL A 117 7.00 3.90 -27.83
CA VAL A 117 6.40 4.94 -28.66
C VAL A 117 7.39 5.29 -29.76
N THR A 118 7.01 5.04 -31.01
CA THR A 118 7.88 5.26 -32.16
C THR A 118 7.42 6.42 -33.06
N LYS A 119 6.19 6.88 -32.90
CA LYS A 119 5.60 7.93 -33.72
C LYS A 119 4.72 8.85 -32.88
N LEU A 120 4.86 10.14 -33.13
CA LEU A 120 4.00 11.16 -32.52
C LEU A 120 2.63 11.14 -33.20
N THR A 121 1.56 11.00 -32.40
CA THR A 121 0.17 11.06 -32.85
C THR A 121 -0.61 12.08 -32.02
N GLU A 122 -1.75 12.55 -32.55
CA GLU A 122 -2.66 13.42 -31.79
C GLU A 122 -3.16 12.73 -30.51
N GLU A 123 -3.40 11.43 -30.58
CA GLU A 123 -3.84 10.63 -29.44
C GLU A 123 -2.81 10.63 -28.29
N LEU A 124 -1.52 10.53 -28.60
CA LEU A 124 -0.45 10.65 -27.62
C LEU A 124 -0.40 12.05 -27.00
N LEU A 125 -0.53 13.08 -27.83
CA LEU A 125 -0.57 14.45 -27.35
C LEU A 125 -1.75 14.68 -26.42
N ASP A 126 -2.93 14.21 -26.79
CA ASP A 126 -4.14 14.33 -25.98
C ASP A 126 -4.05 13.57 -24.67
N GLU A 127 -3.37 12.43 -24.65
CA GLU A 127 -3.27 11.57 -23.48
C GLU A 127 -2.25 12.08 -22.46
N TYR A 128 -1.07 12.56 -22.91
CA TYR A 128 0.05 12.86 -22.01
C TYR A 128 0.38 14.33 -21.89
N VAL A 129 0.03 15.15 -22.86
CA VAL A 129 0.48 16.55 -22.96
C VAL A 129 -0.65 17.52 -22.69
N GLU A 130 -0.46 18.40 -21.71
CA GLU A 130 -1.41 19.49 -21.42
C GLU A 130 -1.14 20.69 -22.32
N SER A 131 0.13 21.12 -22.42
CA SER A 131 0.54 22.22 -23.26
C SER A 131 1.97 22.08 -23.73
N ILE A 132 2.29 22.72 -24.87
CA ILE A 132 3.62 22.79 -25.44
C ILE A 132 3.93 24.25 -25.69
N GLU A 133 5.07 24.74 -25.20
CA GLU A 133 5.56 26.09 -25.42
C GLU A 133 6.90 26.03 -26.16
N VAL A 134 7.01 26.86 -27.22
CA VAL A 134 8.26 27.03 -27.93
C VAL A 134 8.82 28.41 -27.59
N HIS A 135 10.02 28.43 -26.98
CA HIS A 135 10.68 29.65 -26.58
C HIS A 135 11.75 30.11 -27.59
N PRO A 136 12.16 31.39 -27.56
CA PRO A 136 13.29 31.84 -28.38
C PRO A 136 14.54 30.97 -28.15
N GLY A 137 15.26 30.69 -29.25
CA GLY A 137 16.40 29.77 -29.20
C GLY A 137 16.04 28.29 -29.38
N ASN A 138 14.83 28.00 -29.85
CA ASN A 138 14.31 26.65 -30.11
C ASN A 138 14.19 25.76 -28.86
N GLU A 139 14.05 26.36 -27.68
CA GLU A 139 13.73 25.66 -26.48
C GLU A 139 12.24 25.27 -26.46
N VAL A 140 11.97 23.98 -26.26
CA VAL A 140 10.60 23.44 -26.19
C VAL A 140 10.30 23.01 -24.75
N ARG A 141 9.25 23.59 -24.17
CA ARG A 141 8.76 23.21 -22.84
C ARG A 141 7.43 22.51 -22.97
N THR A 142 7.33 21.33 -22.40
CA THR A 142 6.11 20.53 -22.42
C THR A 142 5.54 20.41 -21.01
N SER A 143 4.27 20.76 -20.86
CA SER A 143 3.53 20.53 -19.62
C SER A 143 2.73 19.25 -19.75
N TRP A 144 2.86 18.38 -18.74
CA TRP A 144 2.25 17.05 -18.77
C TRP A 144 0.90 17.04 -18.05
N LYS A 145 -0.03 16.24 -18.55
CA LYS A 145 -1.29 15.99 -17.86
C LYS A 145 -1.03 15.16 -16.61
N GLN A 146 -1.71 15.51 -15.52
CA GLN A 146 -1.71 14.69 -14.32
C GLN A 146 -2.58 13.46 -14.56
N ILE A 147 -1.97 12.30 -14.42
CA ILE A 147 -2.63 11.02 -14.57
C ILE A 147 -2.74 10.40 -13.17
N MET A 148 -3.92 10.46 -12.60
CA MET A 148 -4.24 9.80 -11.34
C MET A 148 -5.26 8.70 -11.54
#